data_7ecb9960d4a13b8fd151cb2925d92e8f
#
_entry.id   7ecb9960d4a13b8fd151cb2925d92e8f
#
_cell.length_a   1.000
_cell.length_b   1.000
_cell.length_c   1.000
_cell.angle_alpha   90.00
_cell.angle_beta   90.00
_cell.angle_gamma   90.00
#
_symmetry.space_group_name_H-M   'P 1'
#
loop_
_entity.id
_entity.type
_entity.pdbx_description
1 polymer ?
#
loop_
_entity_poly.entity_id
_entity_poly.type
_entity_poly.pdbx_seq_one_letter_code
_entity_poly.pdbx_strand_id
1 'polypeptide(L)'
;MKIPIVGADISLRNWGLARGMLDIDSGVFEQVELKLVQTEVDHNKQVRTNSKDIQAAHDLFLGCEEWLRSAKAIFVEVPVGSQSANGMKSYGVCVGLIGAFRALGCPIFEVSPIENKLALVGDKTASKDTMIRAAHAIYPEANWLTDKEGKLLNKNEHLADAIGAIHAGVNLPAFQNLIKLIKA
;
A
#
# COMPACT_ATOMS: atom_id res chain seq x y z
N MET A 1 14.85 -13.23 -13.29
CA MET A 1 14.96 -11.75 -13.57
C MET A 1 14.25 -10.98 -12.47
N LYS A 2 14.89 -9.95 -11.90
CA LYS A 2 14.31 -9.16 -10.79
C LYS A 2 13.77 -7.82 -11.29
N ILE A 3 12.59 -7.44 -10.82
CA ILE A 3 11.93 -6.16 -11.12
C ILE A 3 11.57 -5.41 -9.83
N PRO A 4 11.69 -4.07 -9.78
CA PRO A 4 11.24 -3.29 -8.62
C PRO A 4 9.71 -3.23 -8.59
N ILE A 5 9.13 -3.53 -7.44
CA ILE A 5 7.70 -3.47 -7.20
C ILE A 5 7.37 -2.70 -5.93
N VAL A 6 6.14 -2.21 -5.85
CA VAL A 6 5.61 -1.51 -4.67
C VAL A 6 4.23 -2.06 -4.31
N GLY A 7 4.01 -2.30 -3.03
CA GLY A 7 2.67 -2.48 -2.45
C GLY A 7 2.23 -1.21 -1.74
N ALA A 8 0.93 -0.93 -1.75
CA ALA A 8 0.37 0.23 -1.08
C ALA A 8 -0.98 -0.08 -0.41
N ASP A 9 -1.13 0.32 0.85
CA ASP A 9 -2.39 0.48 1.56
C ASP A 9 -2.71 1.97 1.66
N ILE A 10 -3.91 2.39 1.22
CA ILE A 10 -4.25 3.80 1.03
C ILE A 10 -5.36 4.28 1.95
N SER A 11 -5.09 5.35 2.67
CA SER A 11 -6.11 6.12 3.41
C SER A 11 -5.75 7.61 3.39
N LEU A 12 -6.71 8.50 3.64
CA LEU A 12 -6.44 9.95 3.62
C LEU A 12 -5.42 10.41 4.67
N ARG A 13 -5.16 9.59 5.69
CA ARG A 13 -4.27 9.92 6.81
C ARG A 13 -2.96 9.15 6.81
N ASN A 14 -2.97 7.95 6.24
CA ASN A 14 -1.82 7.07 6.24
C ASN A 14 -1.77 6.31 4.92
N TRP A 15 -0.65 6.37 4.23
CA TRP A 15 -0.33 5.43 3.16
C TRP A 15 0.83 4.55 3.63
N GLY A 16 0.54 3.27 3.81
CA GLY A 16 1.58 2.25 3.99
C GLY A 16 2.14 1.85 2.64
N LEU A 17 3.46 1.86 2.52
CA LEU A 17 4.18 1.43 1.33
C LEU A 17 5.19 0.35 1.69
N ALA A 18 5.28 -0.66 0.83
CA ALA A 18 6.35 -1.66 0.85
C ALA A 18 6.98 -1.72 -0.54
N ARG A 19 8.29 -1.51 -0.66
CA ARG A 19 9.01 -1.70 -1.92
C ARG A 19 10.06 -2.77 -1.80
N GLY A 20 10.45 -3.36 -2.92
CA GLY A 20 11.52 -4.34 -3.00
C GLY A 20 11.66 -4.89 -4.40
N MET A 21 12.41 -5.98 -4.51
CA MET A 21 12.66 -6.68 -5.77
C MET A 21 11.86 -7.97 -5.84
N LEU A 22 11.08 -8.14 -6.89
CA LEU A 22 10.41 -9.40 -7.20
C LEU A 22 11.22 -10.15 -8.25
N ASP A 23 11.67 -11.33 -7.90
CA ASP A 23 12.17 -12.26 -8.91
C ASP A 23 11.00 -12.94 -9.61
N ILE A 24 10.76 -12.55 -10.86
CA ILE A 24 9.61 -13.04 -11.65
C ILE A 24 9.73 -14.49 -12.07
N ASP A 25 10.89 -15.11 -11.90
CA ASP A 25 11.10 -16.54 -12.22
C ASP A 25 10.77 -17.42 -11.03
N SER A 26 11.20 -17.05 -9.82
CA SER A 26 10.93 -17.78 -8.58
C SER A 26 9.69 -17.29 -7.81
N GLY A 27 9.20 -16.07 -8.08
CA GLY A 27 8.14 -15.42 -7.33
C GLY A 27 8.60 -14.87 -5.96
N VAL A 28 9.90 -14.86 -5.68
CA VAL A 28 10.45 -14.39 -4.40
C VAL A 28 10.48 -12.85 -4.39
N PHE A 29 9.87 -12.27 -3.35
CA PHE A 29 9.95 -10.84 -3.05
C PHE A 29 10.98 -10.62 -1.95
N GLU A 30 11.97 -9.77 -2.17
CA GLU A 30 13.12 -9.57 -1.30
C GLU A 30 13.57 -8.11 -1.24
N GLN A 31 14.54 -7.80 -0.37
CA GLN A 31 15.07 -6.45 -0.14
C GLN A 31 13.97 -5.46 0.24
N VAL A 32 13.13 -5.87 1.18
CA VAL A 32 11.91 -5.15 1.56
C VAL A 32 12.24 -3.92 2.37
N GLU A 33 11.79 -2.78 1.89
CA GLU A 33 11.82 -1.50 2.59
C GLU A 33 10.40 -0.97 2.77
N LEU A 34 10.12 -0.43 3.96
CA LEU A 34 8.80 0.03 4.37
C LEU A 34 8.79 1.54 4.54
N LYS A 35 7.69 2.20 4.17
CA LYS A 35 7.49 3.63 4.36
C LYS A 35 6.06 3.92 4.76
N LEU A 36 5.88 4.67 5.85
CA LEU A 36 4.57 5.19 6.24
C LEU A 36 4.53 6.69 5.92
N VAL A 37 3.69 7.08 4.96
CA VAL A 37 3.42 8.48 4.64
C VAL A 37 2.20 8.91 5.44
N GLN A 38 2.38 9.90 6.33
CA GLN A 38 1.32 10.39 7.21
C GLN A 38 1.00 11.85 6.89
N THR A 39 -0.29 12.18 6.88
CA THR A 39 -0.73 13.58 6.78
C THR A 39 -1.08 14.12 8.15
N GLU A 40 -0.75 15.38 8.39
CA GLU A 40 -1.14 16.05 9.62
C GLU A 40 -2.63 16.40 9.62
N VAL A 41 -3.24 16.38 10.81
CA VAL A 41 -4.60 16.85 11.00
C VAL A 41 -4.56 18.32 11.37
N ASP A 42 -4.90 19.20 10.43
CA ASP A 42 -5.06 20.62 10.73
C ASP A 42 -6.35 20.85 11.55
N HIS A 43 -6.18 21.27 12.80
CA HIS A 43 -7.26 21.58 13.74
C HIS A 43 -7.77 23.01 13.63
N ASN A 44 -7.20 23.86 12.75
CA ASN A 44 -7.63 25.23 12.56
C ASN A 44 -9.07 25.28 11.99
N LYS A 45 -10.00 25.80 12.79
CA LYS A 45 -11.42 25.91 12.42
C LYS A 45 -11.69 26.96 11.33
N GLN A 46 -10.76 27.86 11.07
CA GLN A 46 -10.88 28.89 10.02
C GLN A 46 -10.55 28.35 8.63
N VAL A 47 -9.83 27.22 8.53
CA VAL A 47 -9.50 26.57 7.27
C VAL A 47 -10.64 25.64 6.86
N ARG A 48 -11.10 25.77 5.61
CA ARG A 48 -12.16 24.92 5.04
C ARG A 48 -11.72 23.45 5.00
N THR A 49 -12.63 22.55 5.30
CA THR A 49 -12.36 21.10 5.31
C THR A 49 -11.77 20.60 3.97
N ASN A 50 -12.35 21.06 2.85
CA ASN A 50 -11.83 20.65 1.53
C ASN A 50 -10.41 21.15 1.25
N SER A 51 -10.03 22.32 1.80
CA SER A 51 -8.67 22.84 1.67
C SER A 51 -7.67 21.97 2.44
N LYS A 52 -8.08 21.42 3.60
CA LYS A 52 -7.28 20.46 4.36
C LYS A 52 -7.14 19.12 3.61
N ASP A 53 -8.19 18.69 2.92
CA ASP A 53 -8.15 17.46 2.11
C ASP A 53 -7.23 17.62 0.88
N ILE A 54 -7.22 18.83 0.26
CA ILE A 54 -6.29 19.15 -0.82
C ILE A 54 -4.84 19.10 -0.31
N GLN A 55 -4.56 19.69 0.86
CA GLN A 55 -3.22 19.64 1.43
C GLN A 55 -2.81 18.21 1.77
N ALA A 56 -3.71 17.41 2.36
CA ALA A 56 -3.45 16.01 2.63
C ALA A 56 -3.15 15.21 1.34
N ALA A 57 -3.94 15.46 0.27
CA ALA A 57 -3.70 14.83 -1.02
C ALA A 57 -2.34 15.21 -1.62
N HIS A 58 -1.96 16.50 -1.53
CA HIS A 58 -0.65 16.98 -1.96
C HIS A 58 0.49 16.28 -1.20
N ASP A 59 0.40 16.21 0.12
CA ASP A 59 1.44 15.61 0.97
C ASP A 59 1.56 14.10 0.72
N LEU A 60 0.44 13.39 0.54
CA LEU A 60 0.42 11.98 0.15
C LEU A 60 1.07 11.76 -1.22
N PHE A 61 0.72 12.61 -2.21
CA PHE A 61 1.30 12.52 -3.54
C PHE A 61 2.83 12.64 -3.49
N LEU A 62 3.35 13.71 -2.90
CA LEU A 62 4.79 13.94 -2.79
C LEU A 62 5.48 12.85 -1.95
N GLY A 63 4.84 12.38 -0.88
CA GLY A 63 5.38 11.32 -0.04
C GLY A 63 5.52 9.97 -0.75
N CYS A 64 4.71 9.71 -1.79
CA CYS A 64 4.66 8.42 -2.49
C CYS A 64 5.32 8.46 -3.88
N GLU A 65 5.40 9.63 -4.51
CA GLU A 65 5.73 9.79 -5.93
C GLU A 65 7.00 9.05 -6.36
N GLU A 66 8.09 9.22 -5.64
CA GLU A 66 9.39 8.60 -5.97
C GLU A 66 9.27 7.08 -6.09
N TRP A 67 8.64 6.44 -5.08
CA TRP A 67 8.53 4.99 -5.03
C TRP A 67 7.59 4.46 -6.10
N LEU A 68 6.43 5.12 -6.27
CA LEU A 68 5.42 4.66 -7.23
C LEU A 68 5.91 4.83 -8.67
N ARG A 69 6.61 5.93 -8.99
CA ARG A 69 7.13 6.15 -10.36
C ARG A 69 8.33 5.28 -10.72
N SER A 70 9.09 4.81 -9.75
CA SER A 70 10.23 3.91 -9.98
C SER A 70 9.84 2.44 -10.13
N ALA A 71 8.62 2.05 -9.74
CA ALA A 71 8.16 0.67 -9.76
C ALA A 71 7.80 0.18 -11.18
N LYS A 72 8.04 -1.09 -11.44
CA LYS A 72 7.57 -1.81 -12.64
C LYS A 72 6.19 -2.43 -12.46
N ALA A 73 5.74 -2.58 -11.21
CA ALA A 73 4.37 -2.92 -10.85
C ALA A 73 4.04 -2.34 -9.48
N ILE A 74 2.81 -1.86 -9.31
CA ILE A 74 2.28 -1.32 -8.06
C ILE A 74 1.02 -2.08 -7.72
N PHE A 75 0.99 -2.70 -6.54
CA PHE A 75 -0.17 -3.41 -6.02
C PHE A 75 -0.83 -2.56 -4.96
N VAL A 76 -2.07 -2.14 -5.19
CA VAL A 76 -2.76 -1.20 -4.28
C VAL A 76 -3.97 -1.88 -3.67
N GLU A 77 -4.04 -1.91 -2.33
CA GLU A 77 -5.28 -2.26 -1.67
C GLU A 77 -6.28 -1.11 -1.85
N VAL A 78 -7.33 -1.38 -2.63
CA VAL A 78 -8.39 -0.41 -2.89
C VAL A 78 -9.58 -0.69 -1.99
N PRO A 79 -10.03 0.30 -1.19
CA PRO A 79 -11.17 0.11 -0.31
C PRO A 79 -12.46 -0.09 -1.10
N VAL A 80 -13.31 -1.00 -0.61
CA VAL A 80 -14.59 -1.34 -1.25
C VAL A 80 -15.71 -0.33 -0.96
N GLY A 81 -15.44 0.69 -0.15
CA GLY A 81 -16.39 1.74 0.21
C GLY A 81 -16.53 1.97 1.71
N SER A 82 -17.39 2.92 2.10
CA SER A 82 -17.71 3.24 3.48
C SER A 82 -19.20 3.57 3.62
N GLN A 83 -19.77 3.26 4.77
CA GLN A 83 -21.15 3.65 5.09
C GLN A 83 -21.26 5.12 5.52
N SER A 84 -20.16 5.80 5.83
CA SER A 84 -20.16 7.21 6.22
C SER A 84 -19.76 8.12 5.05
N ALA A 85 -20.42 9.28 4.94
CA ALA A 85 -20.09 10.29 3.93
C ALA A 85 -18.63 10.76 4.03
N ASN A 86 -18.10 10.92 5.25
CA ASN A 86 -16.70 11.29 5.45
C ASN A 86 -15.73 10.19 5.01
N GLY A 87 -16.06 8.92 5.26
CA GLY A 87 -15.28 7.79 4.77
C GLY A 87 -15.28 7.73 3.25
N MET A 88 -16.45 7.88 2.61
CA MET A 88 -16.56 7.92 1.13
C MET A 88 -15.77 9.07 0.52
N LYS A 89 -15.82 10.28 1.14
CA LYS A 89 -15.00 11.41 0.70
C LYS A 89 -13.51 11.09 0.79
N SER A 90 -13.05 10.54 1.90
CA SER A 90 -11.64 10.16 2.11
C SER A 90 -11.19 9.14 1.07
N TYR A 91 -12.01 8.14 0.77
CA TYR A 91 -11.72 7.16 -0.29
C TYR A 91 -11.70 7.80 -1.67
N GLY A 92 -12.63 8.73 -1.94
CA GLY A 92 -12.66 9.45 -3.22
C GLY A 92 -11.36 10.22 -3.49
N VAL A 93 -10.78 10.86 -2.47
CA VAL A 93 -9.46 11.52 -2.58
C VAL A 93 -8.37 10.50 -2.89
N CYS A 94 -8.30 9.38 -2.17
CA CYS A 94 -7.29 8.35 -2.38
C CYS A 94 -7.41 7.69 -3.76
N VAL A 95 -8.62 7.33 -4.18
CA VAL A 95 -8.90 6.78 -5.52
C VAL A 95 -8.53 7.77 -6.62
N GLY A 96 -8.81 9.07 -6.41
CA GLY A 96 -8.39 10.13 -7.33
C GLY A 96 -6.87 10.24 -7.46
N LEU A 97 -6.12 10.11 -6.35
CA LEU A 97 -4.66 10.09 -6.36
C LEU A 97 -4.12 8.86 -7.12
N ILE A 98 -4.70 7.67 -6.90
CA ILE A 98 -4.33 6.46 -7.66
C ILE A 98 -4.61 6.65 -9.16
N GLY A 99 -5.74 7.26 -9.51
CA GLY A 99 -6.05 7.64 -10.90
C GLY A 99 -5.02 8.59 -11.49
N ALA A 100 -4.55 9.58 -10.72
CA ALA A 100 -3.49 10.49 -11.14
C ALA A 100 -2.15 9.76 -11.38
N PHE A 101 -1.73 8.87 -10.48
CA PHE A 101 -0.54 8.05 -10.70
C PHE A 101 -0.67 7.16 -11.94
N ARG A 102 -1.84 6.57 -12.17
CA ARG A 102 -2.11 5.80 -13.39
C ARG A 102 -2.00 6.65 -14.66
N ALA A 103 -2.51 7.89 -14.63
CA ALA A 103 -2.38 8.85 -15.72
C ALA A 103 -0.91 9.27 -15.99
N LEU A 104 -0.05 9.23 -14.96
CA LEU A 104 1.39 9.43 -15.08
C LEU A 104 2.14 8.18 -15.58
N GLY A 105 1.43 7.13 -15.96
CA GLY A 105 2.02 5.89 -16.52
C GLY A 105 2.46 4.86 -15.48
N CYS A 106 2.08 5.02 -14.20
CA CYS A 106 2.37 4.02 -13.18
C CYS A 106 1.55 2.73 -13.41
N PRO A 107 2.18 1.55 -13.46
CA PRO A 107 1.49 0.27 -13.73
C PRO A 107 0.81 -0.26 -12.46
N ILE A 108 -0.45 0.14 -12.24
CA ILE A 108 -1.22 -0.13 -11.03
C ILE A 108 -2.13 -1.34 -11.21
N PHE A 109 -2.05 -2.26 -10.25
CA PHE A 109 -2.89 -3.44 -10.08
C PHE A 109 -3.67 -3.32 -8.77
N GLU A 110 -4.98 -3.45 -8.85
CA GLU A 110 -5.89 -3.28 -7.70
C GLU A 110 -6.11 -4.62 -6.99
N VAL A 111 -6.08 -4.58 -5.66
CA VAL A 111 -6.31 -5.71 -4.76
C VAL A 111 -7.40 -5.33 -3.77
N SER A 112 -8.30 -6.26 -3.45
CA SER A 112 -9.28 -6.06 -2.39
C SER A 112 -8.71 -6.39 -1.00
N PRO A 113 -9.27 -5.84 0.09
CA PRO A 113 -8.89 -6.20 1.46
C PRO A 113 -9.03 -7.71 1.77
N ILE A 114 -9.98 -8.39 1.13
CA ILE A 114 -10.17 -9.83 1.31
C ILE A 114 -9.05 -10.63 0.63
N GLU A 115 -8.69 -10.28 -0.61
CA GLU A 115 -7.58 -10.91 -1.32
C GLU A 115 -6.26 -10.72 -0.58
N ASN A 116 -6.03 -9.51 -0.05
CA ASN A 116 -4.87 -9.17 0.77
C ASN A 116 -4.75 -10.11 1.97
N LYS A 117 -5.79 -10.21 2.80
CA LYS A 117 -5.80 -11.08 4.00
C LYS A 117 -5.63 -12.56 3.64
N LEU A 118 -6.31 -13.03 2.61
CA LEU A 118 -6.19 -14.42 2.16
C LEU A 118 -4.79 -14.74 1.66
N ALA A 119 -4.16 -13.82 0.92
CA ALA A 119 -2.82 -14.03 0.38
C ALA A 119 -1.74 -14.04 1.46
N LEU A 120 -1.85 -13.19 2.49
CA LEU A 120 -0.83 -13.07 3.53
C LEU A 120 -0.98 -14.10 4.65
N VAL A 121 -2.22 -14.40 5.09
CA VAL A 121 -2.49 -15.24 6.28
C VAL A 121 -3.45 -16.40 6.04
N GLY A 122 -4.09 -16.47 4.86
CA GLY A 122 -5.05 -17.54 4.53
C GLY A 122 -6.43 -17.37 5.21
N ASP A 123 -6.69 -16.25 5.90
CA ASP A 123 -7.95 -15.97 6.62
C ASP A 123 -8.49 -14.58 6.30
N LYS A 124 -9.64 -14.52 5.61
CA LYS A 124 -10.32 -13.27 5.26
C LYS A 124 -10.77 -12.43 6.46
N THR A 125 -10.85 -13.02 7.65
CA THR A 125 -11.26 -12.38 8.90
C THR A 125 -10.08 -11.98 9.78
N ALA A 126 -8.85 -12.15 9.29
CA ALA A 126 -7.63 -11.85 10.02
C ALA A 126 -7.67 -10.47 10.66
N SER A 127 -7.24 -10.40 11.93
CA SER A 127 -7.11 -9.14 12.65
C SER A 127 -5.89 -8.36 12.18
N LYS A 128 -5.86 -7.05 12.47
CA LYS A 128 -4.69 -6.20 12.19
C LYS A 128 -3.40 -6.74 12.84
N ASP A 129 -3.48 -7.17 14.10
CA ASP A 129 -2.35 -7.78 14.81
C ASP A 129 -1.87 -9.05 14.13
N THR A 130 -2.78 -9.89 13.63
CA THR A 130 -2.44 -11.10 12.87
C THR A 130 -1.71 -10.75 11.57
N MET A 131 -2.17 -9.74 10.83
CA MET A 131 -1.51 -9.25 9.61
C MET A 131 -0.11 -8.73 9.90
N ILE A 132 0.06 -7.90 10.94
CA ILE A 132 1.38 -7.37 11.35
C ILE A 132 2.34 -8.51 11.68
N ARG A 133 1.92 -9.47 12.50
CA ARG A 133 2.76 -10.61 12.90
C ARG A 133 3.15 -11.49 11.73
N ALA A 134 2.21 -11.77 10.82
CA ALA A 134 2.48 -12.58 9.64
C ALA A 134 3.49 -11.89 8.71
N ALA A 135 3.27 -10.62 8.39
CA ALA A 135 4.19 -9.86 7.55
C ALA A 135 5.58 -9.74 8.17
N HIS A 136 5.65 -9.46 9.49
CA HIS A 136 6.93 -9.39 10.22
C HIS A 136 7.65 -10.76 10.27
N ALA A 137 6.92 -11.86 10.40
CA ALA A 137 7.53 -13.20 10.40
C ALA A 137 8.14 -13.56 9.03
N ILE A 138 7.55 -13.07 7.93
CA ILE A 138 8.08 -13.30 6.58
C ILE A 138 9.26 -12.37 6.27
N TYR A 139 9.20 -11.10 6.72
CA TYR A 139 10.20 -10.05 6.42
C TYR A 139 10.74 -9.41 7.72
N PRO A 140 11.40 -10.17 8.62
CA PRO A 140 11.84 -9.66 9.92
C PRO A 140 12.91 -8.56 9.81
N GLU A 141 13.68 -8.56 8.72
CA GLU A 141 14.77 -7.60 8.47
C GLU A 141 14.29 -6.26 7.88
N ALA A 142 12.98 -6.14 7.54
CA ALA A 142 12.45 -4.87 7.06
C ALA A 142 12.44 -3.82 8.18
N ASN A 143 12.45 -2.55 7.81
CA ASN A 143 12.51 -1.42 8.73
C ASN A 143 11.15 -1.13 9.40
N TRP A 144 10.64 -2.09 10.17
CA TRP A 144 9.40 -1.98 10.94
C TRP A 144 9.43 -0.85 11.95
N LEU A 145 8.27 -0.23 12.18
CA LEU A 145 8.11 0.80 13.21
C LEU A 145 8.04 0.15 14.59
N THR A 146 8.97 0.54 15.48
CA THR A 146 9.03 0.03 16.86
C THR A 146 9.00 1.17 17.86
N ASP A 147 8.60 0.85 19.08
CA ASP A 147 8.81 1.74 20.23
C ASP A 147 10.27 1.66 20.74
N LYS A 148 10.54 2.36 21.82
CA LYS A 148 11.88 2.41 22.44
C LYS A 148 12.34 1.06 23.01
N GLU A 149 11.42 0.14 23.23
CA GLU A 149 11.64 -1.20 23.76
C GLU A 149 11.73 -2.27 22.66
N GLY A 150 11.61 -1.85 21.37
CA GLY A 150 11.66 -2.73 20.21
C GLY A 150 10.34 -3.42 19.89
N LYS A 151 9.22 -3.06 20.53
CA LYS A 151 7.92 -3.62 20.26
C LYS A 151 7.30 -2.97 19.01
N LEU A 152 6.70 -3.78 18.14
CA LEU A 152 6.01 -3.31 16.94
C LEU A 152 4.85 -2.36 17.28
N LEU A 153 4.79 -1.23 16.61
CA LEU A 153 3.72 -0.25 16.74
C LEU A 153 2.48 -0.68 15.93
N ASN A 154 1.28 -0.32 16.41
CA ASN A 154 0.03 -0.60 15.72
C ASN A 154 -0.04 0.02 14.30
N LYS A 155 0.67 1.13 14.06
CA LYS A 155 0.76 1.76 12.74
C LYS A 155 1.38 0.86 11.65
N ASN A 156 2.07 -0.21 12.06
CA ASN A 156 2.54 -1.23 11.12
C ASN A 156 1.39 -1.96 10.40
N GLU A 157 0.13 -1.78 10.80
CA GLU A 157 -1.02 -2.32 10.07
C GLU A 157 -0.99 -1.90 8.59
N HIS A 158 -0.74 -0.61 8.32
CA HIS A 158 -0.66 -0.11 6.95
C HIS A 158 0.52 -0.69 6.16
N LEU A 159 1.63 -0.95 6.84
CA LEU A 159 2.81 -1.56 6.22
C LEU A 159 2.59 -3.06 5.94
N ALA A 160 1.93 -3.76 6.85
CA ALA A 160 1.55 -5.16 6.68
C ALA A 160 0.53 -5.33 5.54
N ASP A 161 -0.47 -4.43 5.45
CA ASP A 161 -1.45 -4.44 4.38
C ASP A 161 -0.80 -4.12 3.02
N ALA A 162 0.20 -3.23 2.98
CA ALA A 162 1.00 -2.98 1.77
C ALA A 162 1.79 -4.23 1.32
N ILE A 163 2.37 -4.99 2.24
CA ILE A 163 3.02 -6.27 1.95
C ILE A 163 2.00 -7.29 1.45
N GLY A 164 0.86 -7.40 2.13
CA GLY A 164 -0.23 -8.30 1.72
C GLY A 164 -0.76 -7.98 0.33
N ALA A 165 -0.83 -6.70 -0.05
CA ALA A 165 -1.21 -6.29 -1.40
C ALA A 165 -0.22 -6.82 -2.46
N ILE A 166 1.09 -6.90 -2.16
CA ILE A 166 2.06 -7.55 -3.04
C ILE A 166 1.77 -9.04 -3.15
N HIS A 167 1.59 -9.73 -2.01
CA HIS A 167 1.33 -11.17 -1.98
C HIS A 167 0.05 -11.55 -2.75
N ALA A 168 -0.99 -10.73 -2.68
CA ALA A 168 -2.21 -10.92 -3.46
C ALA A 168 -2.00 -10.56 -4.94
N GLY A 169 -1.39 -9.41 -5.18
CA GLY A 169 -1.25 -8.81 -6.50
C GLY A 169 -0.39 -9.61 -7.47
N VAL A 170 0.65 -10.27 -6.98
CA VAL A 170 1.50 -11.15 -7.83
C VAL A 170 0.73 -12.33 -8.42
N ASN A 171 -0.40 -12.70 -7.83
CA ASN A 171 -1.27 -13.78 -8.32
C ASN A 171 -2.38 -13.29 -9.26
N LEU A 172 -2.54 -11.99 -9.44
CA LEU A 172 -3.57 -11.44 -10.33
C LEU A 172 -3.33 -11.87 -11.79
N PRO A 173 -4.36 -12.30 -12.53
CA PRO A 173 -4.23 -12.67 -13.92
C PRO A 173 -3.63 -11.57 -14.80
N ALA A 174 -3.98 -10.30 -14.51
CA ALA A 174 -3.46 -9.15 -15.24
C ALA A 174 -1.94 -9.00 -15.05
N PHE A 175 -1.43 -9.18 -13.83
CA PHE A 175 0.00 -9.14 -13.55
C PHE A 175 0.72 -10.35 -14.15
N GLN A 176 0.16 -11.55 -14.04
CA GLN A 176 0.73 -12.75 -14.63
C GLN A 176 0.83 -12.65 -16.17
N ASN A 177 -0.12 -12.00 -16.82
CA ASN A 177 -0.04 -11.72 -18.26
C ASN A 177 1.08 -10.72 -18.58
N LEU A 178 1.26 -9.67 -17.78
CA LEU A 178 2.40 -8.76 -17.92
C LEU A 178 3.74 -9.50 -17.80
N ILE A 179 3.90 -10.39 -16.83
CA ILE A 179 5.12 -11.20 -16.66
C ILE A 179 5.39 -12.06 -17.88
N LYS A 180 4.37 -12.68 -18.48
CA LYS A 180 4.52 -13.47 -19.73
C LYS A 180 5.04 -12.60 -20.88
N LEU A 181 4.55 -11.36 -21.00
CA LEU A 181 5.01 -10.43 -22.04
C LEU A 181 6.45 -9.96 -21.81
N ILE A 182 6.87 -9.79 -20.55
CA ILE A 182 8.24 -9.40 -20.20
C ILE A 182 9.23 -10.53 -20.52
N LYS A 183 8.78 -11.80 -20.40
CA LYS A 183 9.62 -12.99 -20.63
C LYS A 183 9.68 -13.44 -22.10
N ALA A 184 8.79 -12.92 -22.95
CA ALA A 184 8.72 -13.23 -24.38
C ALA A 184 9.75 -12.41 -25.19
#